data_2b51884d3c5c590a12c03a936c55ddb8
#
_entry.id   2b51884d3c5c590a12c03a936c55ddb8
#
_cell.length_a   1.000
_cell.length_b   1.000
_cell.length_c   1.000
_cell.angle_alpha   90.00
_cell.angle_beta   90.00
_cell.angle_gamma   90.00
#
_symmetry.space_group_name_H-M   'P 1'
#
loop_
_entity.id
_entity.type
_entity.pdbx_description
1 polymer ?
#
loop_
_entity_poly.entity_id
_entity_poly.type
_entity_poly.pdbx_seq_one_letter_code
_entity_poly.pdbx_strand_id
1 'polypeptide(L)'
;MASIFEYNKAFKEAAQKVKFRLDVASKEHYDIFAQPWFKKHFTYGAVPRLEKDFKTILGRLYLPVAASTINDRSAEPLRANQGFTEKAQTMFTHAHAYRMSADEIRDLYLMAEIAVKNADTDAVEYIANALMDHVRFAVEGVDARLDTIILGALSNEGTYTFTKENDPGSPFIGETISFGMDKAKQCATVGADYTWVAGNESKVDPVKEIEDVLARQRSAIKTILIDRATLRFIQKTDAMKGYINSQLYPNQPLSGAMVNNWMRDNGYPTFEVVEREVGIQDGSAIRTITPYKAGQLVFLPETQIGTIETRLSDAEIGMASEGVKYANYGRTEVRRFAQGEKENATYCEITKASLTAAPAMNTIDRILTLDTTK
;
A
#
# COMPACT_ATOMS: atom_id res chain seq x y z
N MET A 1 36.81 -1.10 -3.41
CA MET A 1 37.18 -2.52 -3.58
C MET A 1 36.31 -3.08 -4.68
N ALA A 2 36.91 -3.78 -5.67
CA ALA A 2 36.13 -4.44 -6.71
C ALA A 2 35.29 -5.56 -6.08
N SER A 3 34.01 -5.65 -6.41
CA SER A 3 33.13 -6.71 -5.95
C SER A 3 33.62 -8.07 -6.45
N ILE A 4 33.40 -9.12 -5.68
CA ILE A 4 33.74 -10.52 -6.07
C ILE A 4 33.09 -10.90 -7.40
N PHE A 5 31.99 -10.26 -7.74
CA PHE A 5 31.25 -10.42 -9.02
C PHE A 5 32.03 -9.93 -10.27
N GLU A 6 33.17 -9.26 -10.10
CA GLU A 6 33.98 -8.78 -11.22
C GLU A 6 35.04 -9.80 -11.67
N TYR A 7 35.30 -10.85 -10.90
CA TYR A 7 36.37 -11.78 -11.15
C TYR A 7 36.02 -13.03 -11.96
N ASN A 8 34.75 -13.41 -12.01
CA ASN A 8 34.31 -14.60 -12.74
C ASN A 8 33.42 -14.22 -13.93
N LYS A 9 33.65 -14.88 -15.09
CA LYS A 9 32.88 -14.59 -16.31
C LYS A 9 31.38 -14.85 -16.13
N ALA A 10 30.99 -15.94 -15.45
CA ALA A 10 29.58 -16.26 -15.19
C ALA A 10 28.93 -15.23 -14.26
N PHE A 11 29.64 -14.74 -13.25
CA PHE A 11 29.14 -13.65 -12.41
C PHE A 11 29.02 -12.33 -13.17
N LYS A 12 29.96 -12.03 -14.09
CA LYS A 12 29.83 -10.85 -14.95
C LYS A 12 28.62 -10.94 -15.86
N GLU A 13 28.36 -12.09 -16.45
CA GLU A 13 27.19 -12.34 -17.29
C GLU A 13 25.89 -12.28 -16.45
N ALA A 14 25.85 -12.91 -15.27
CA ALA A 14 24.74 -12.83 -14.34
C ALA A 14 24.49 -11.39 -13.88
N ALA A 15 25.54 -10.65 -13.51
CA ALA A 15 25.45 -9.25 -13.13
C ALA A 15 24.94 -8.35 -14.27
N GLN A 16 25.34 -8.63 -15.52
CA GLN A 16 24.82 -7.93 -16.70
C GLN A 16 23.33 -8.24 -16.93
N LYS A 17 22.92 -9.51 -16.81
CA LYS A 17 21.51 -9.90 -16.88
C LYS A 17 20.68 -9.23 -15.78
N VAL A 18 21.16 -9.23 -14.54
CA VAL A 18 20.54 -8.54 -13.42
C VAL A 18 20.43 -7.05 -13.72
N LYS A 19 21.52 -6.41 -14.15
CA LYS A 19 21.50 -4.99 -14.49
C LYS A 19 20.49 -4.70 -15.61
N PHE A 20 20.46 -5.51 -16.65
CA PHE A 20 19.50 -5.35 -17.76
C PHE A 20 18.07 -5.47 -17.25
N ARG A 21 17.74 -6.51 -16.45
CA ARG A 21 16.42 -6.69 -15.86
C ARG A 21 16.02 -5.53 -14.95
N LEU A 22 16.96 -5.03 -14.18
CA LEU A 22 16.74 -3.89 -13.30
C LEU A 22 16.54 -2.59 -14.11
N ASP A 23 17.30 -2.38 -15.18
CA ASP A 23 17.13 -1.24 -16.08
C ASP A 23 15.76 -1.29 -16.80
N VAL A 24 15.30 -2.47 -17.19
CA VAL A 24 13.97 -2.69 -17.77
C VAL A 24 12.89 -2.42 -16.71
N ALA A 25 13.03 -2.99 -15.51
CA ALA A 25 12.08 -2.77 -14.41
C ALA A 25 11.96 -1.29 -14.03
N SER A 26 13.07 -0.54 -14.04
CA SER A 26 13.05 0.90 -13.75
C SER A 26 12.33 1.72 -14.81
N LYS A 27 12.34 1.27 -16.07
CA LYS A 27 11.72 1.96 -17.22
C LYS A 27 10.27 1.56 -17.47
N GLU A 28 9.95 0.29 -17.25
CA GLU A 28 8.65 -0.32 -17.58
C GLU A 28 7.70 -0.52 -16.39
N HIS A 29 7.86 0.25 -15.34
CA HIS A 29 6.96 0.25 -14.19
C HIS A 29 6.85 -1.07 -13.42
N TYR A 30 7.98 -1.73 -13.11
CA TYR A 30 8.01 -2.80 -12.11
C TYR A 30 7.26 -4.10 -12.44
N ASP A 31 7.07 -4.47 -13.70
CA ASP A 31 6.39 -5.73 -14.04
C ASP A 31 7.06 -6.99 -13.45
N ILE A 32 8.32 -6.86 -13.02
CA ILE A 32 9.09 -7.94 -12.37
C ILE A 32 8.77 -8.06 -10.87
N PHE A 33 8.29 -6.99 -10.24
CA PHE A 33 7.96 -6.97 -8.81
C PHE A 33 6.48 -7.19 -8.58
N ALA A 34 6.14 -7.80 -7.45
CA ALA A 34 4.75 -7.89 -7.02
C ALA A 34 4.16 -6.48 -6.87
N GLN A 35 3.05 -6.23 -7.56
CA GLN A 35 2.41 -4.91 -7.50
C GLN A 35 1.83 -4.68 -6.10
N PRO A 36 2.27 -3.66 -5.35
CA PRO A 36 1.69 -3.34 -4.06
C PRO A 36 0.26 -2.80 -4.24
N TRP A 37 -0.57 -3.06 -3.21
CA TRP A 37 -1.98 -2.66 -3.25
C TRP A 37 -2.14 -1.14 -3.42
N PHE A 38 -1.29 -0.34 -2.77
CA PHE A 38 -1.42 1.11 -2.78
C PHE A 38 -1.30 1.72 -4.18
N LYS A 39 -0.55 1.14 -5.10
CA LYS A 39 -0.38 1.69 -6.48
C LYS A 39 -1.69 1.77 -7.26
N LYS A 40 -2.70 1.03 -6.86
CA LYS A 40 -4.03 1.11 -7.45
C LYS A 40 -4.75 2.42 -7.05
N HIS A 41 -4.47 2.92 -5.86
CA HIS A 41 -5.18 4.04 -5.25
C HIS A 41 -4.30 5.27 -4.97
N PHE A 42 -3.00 5.15 -5.10
CA PHE A 42 -2.02 6.22 -4.90
C PHE A 42 -1.05 6.31 -6.05
N THR A 43 -0.66 7.53 -6.38
CA THR A 43 0.46 7.81 -7.28
C THR A 43 1.60 8.45 -6.50
N TYR A 44 2.83 8.30 -6.98
CA TYR A 44 3.93 9.05 -6.41
C TYR A 44 3.81 10.55 -6.74
N GLY A 45 4.17 11.41 -5.78
CA GLY A 45 4.28 12.83 -5.99
C GLY A 45 5.18 13.16 -7.19
N ALA A 46 4.80 14.16 -7.98
CA ALA A 46 5.51 14.47 -9.23
C ALA A 46 6.99 14.79 -9.01
N VAL A 47 7.32 15.52 -7.94
CA VAL A 47 8.69 15.93 -7.60
C VAL A 47 9.00 15.53 -6.15
N PRO A 48 10.13 14.82 -5.92
CA PRO A 48 10.58 14.53 -4.56
C PRO A 48 10.93 15.82 -3.82
N ARG A 49 10.71 15.82 -2.51
CA ARG A 49 10.99 16.97 -1.63
C ARG A 49 12.39 16.91 -1.03
N LEU A 50 12.91 18.04 -0.62
CA LEU A 50 14.16 18.11 0.15
C LEU A 50 13.91 17.89 1.65
N GLU A 51 12.79 18.42 2.16
CA GLU A 51 12.42 18.36 3.58
C GLU A 51 11.53 17.16 3.88
N LYS A 52 11.63 16.64 5.11
CA LYS A 52 10.78 15.56 5.61
C LYS A 52 9.38 16.02 5.97
N ASP A 53 9.26 17.27 6.41
CA ASP A 53 7.99 17.85 6.82
C ASP A 53 7.29 18.51 5.63
N PHE A 54 6.02 18.24 5.48
CA PHE A 54 5.23 18.81 4.39
C PHE A 54 3.79 19.08 4.84
N LYS A 55 3.12 19.93 4.09
CA LYS A 55 1.70 20.22 4.31
C LYS A 55 0.88 19.62 3.20
N THR A 56 -0.14 18.87 3.59
CA THR A 56 -1.17 18.35 2.68
C THR A 56 -2.37 19.30 2.73
N ILE A 57 -2.82 19.73 1.57
CA ILE A 57 -4.06 20.49 1.44
C ILE A 57 -5.20 19.45 1.38
N LEU A 58 -6.07 19.46 2.38
CA LEU A 58 -7.30 18.66 2.37
C LEU A 58 -8.32 19.39 1.50
N GLY A 59 -8.65 18.81 0.34
CA GLY A 59 -9.67 19.33 -0.56
C GLY A 59 -11.05 19.19 0.09
N ARG A 60 -11.73 20.31 0.33
CA ARG A 60 -13.16 20.26 0.65
C ARG A 60 -13.97 20.12 -0.63
N LEU A 61 -15.05 19.37 -0.56
CA LEU A 61 -16.03 19.32 -1.65
C LEU A 61 -16.52 20.75 -1.93
N TYR A 62 -16.13 21.31 -3.08
CA TYR A 62 -16.59 22.61 -3.49
C TYR A 62 -18.06 22.50 -3.89
N LEU A 63 -18.93 23.05 -3.04
CA LEU A 63 -20.33 23.24 -3.40
C LEU A 63 -20.46 24.62 -4.06
N PRO A 64 -20.80 24.71 -5.34
CA PRO A 64 -21.03 25.98 -5.97
C PRO A 64 -22.20 26.68 -5.25
N VAL A 65 -21.91 27.87 -4.72
CA VAL A 65 -22.94 28.70 -4.10
C VAL A 65 -23.72 29.40 -5.22
N ALA A 66 -25.03 29.21 -5.22
CA ALA A 66 -25.90 29.86 -6.22
C ALA A 66 -25.75 31.39 -6.16
N ALA A 67 -25.65 32.01 -7.33
CA ALA A 67 -25.67 33.48 -7.43
C ALA A 67 -27.02 34.03 -6.93
N SER A 68 -26.98 35.21 -6.29
CA SER A 68 -28.19 35.90 -5.95
C SER A 68 -28.73 36.60 -7.19
N THR A 69 -30.05 36.57 -7.37
CA THR A 69 -30.72 37.42 -8.37
C THR A 69 -30.74 38.84 -7.83
N ILE A 70 -30.19 39.78 -8.55
CA ILE A 70 -30.10 41.18 -8.17
C ILE A 70 -30.74 42.06 -9.25
N ASN A 71 -31.06 43.29 -8.91
CA ASN A 71 -31.51 44.28 -9.87
C ASN A 71 -30.30 44.86 -10.63
N ASP A 72 -30.44 45.25 -11.89
CA ASP A 72 -29.39 45.74 -12.80
C ASP A 72 -28.44 46.83 -12.21
N ARG A 73 -28.91 47.55 -11.19
CA ARG A 73 -28.15 48.63 -10.53
C ARG A 73 -27.83 48.35 -9.07
N SER A 74 -28.02 47.11 -8.60
CA SER A 74 -27.70 46.75 -7.22
C SER A 74 -26.25 46.25 -7.10
N ALA A 75 -25.59 46.53 -5.97
CA ALA A 75 -24.26 46.02 -5.69
C ALA A 75 -24.30 44.49 -5.59
N GLU A 76 -23.31 43.82 -6.14
CA GLU A 76 -23.14 42.38 -6.08
C GLU A 76 -22.84 41.87 -4.64
N PRO A 77 -23.54 40.88 -4.11
CA PRO A 77 -23.29 40.37 -2.78
C PRO A 77 -21.96 39.62 -2.73
N LEU A 78 -21.01 40.07 -1.89
CA LEU A 78 -19.74 39.41 -1.65
C LEU A 78 -19.97 38.08 -0.94
N ARG A 79 -19.31 37.02 -1.43
CA ARG A 79 -19.35 35.68 -0.84
C ARG A 79 -18.06 35.42 -0.07
N ALA A 80 -18.18 34.69 1.02
CA ALA A 80 -17.01 34.25 1.78
C ALA A 80 -16.24 33.20 1.00
N ASN A 81 -14.91 33.30 0.98
CA ASN A 81 -14.05 32.28 0.42
C ASN A 81 -14.11 31.02 1.30
N GLN A 82 -14.28 29.86 0.65
CA GLN A 82 -14.15 28.58 1.33
C GLN A 82 -12.65 28.32 1.55
N GLY A 83 -12.23 28.34 2.81
CA GLY A 83 -10.82 28.12 3.19
C GLY A 83 -10.38 26.68 2.95
N PHE A 84 -9.10 26.50 2.64
CA PHE A 84 -8.46 25.18 2.62
C PHE A 84 -8.05 24.80 4.05
N THR A 85 -8.12 23.51 4.36
CA THR A 85 -7.54 22.96 5.59
C THR A 85 -6.17 22.39 5.27
N GLU A 86 -5.12 22.96 5.85
CA GLU A 86 -3.76 22.40 5.75
C GLU A 86 -3.53 21.42 6.88
N LYS A 87 -2.86 20.32 6.55
CA LYS A 87 -2.40 19.34 7.53
C LYS A 87 -0.90 19.15 7.38
N ALA A 88 -0.17 19.39 8.46
CA ALA A 88 1.25 19.08 8.56
C ALA A 88 1.43 17.56 8.74
N GLN A 89 2.36 16.99 8.00
CA GLN A 89 2.75 15.59 8.06
C GLN A 89 4.27 15.47 7.96
N THR A 90 4.83 14.41 8.55
CA THR A 90 6.26 14.08 8.49
C THR A 90 6.45 12.77 7.74
N MET A 91 7.47 12.70 6.88
CA MET A 91 7.84 11.49 6.16
C MET A 91 8.70 10.60 7.05
N PHE A 92 8.41 9.30 7.03
CA PHE A 92 9.20 8.28 7.68
C PHE A 92 10.12 7.59 6.68
N THR A 93 11.29 7.16 7.13
CA THR A 93 12.20 6.37 6.31
C THR A 93 11.89 4.90 6.51
N HIS A 94 11.44 4.25 5.45
CA HIS A 94 11.22 2.81 5.40
C HIS A 94 12.43 2.16 4.75
N ALA A 95 13.03 1.17 5.41
CA ALA A 95 14.21 0.50 4.89
C ALA A 95 14.14 -1.00 5.16
N HIS A 96 14.60 -1.76 4.17
CA HIS A 96 14.73 -3.20 4.27
C HIS A 96 16.10 -3.62 3.75
N ALA A 97 16.74 -4.60 4.39
CA ALA A 97 18.07 -5.02 4.00
C ALA A 97 18.21 -6.54 4.06
N TYR A 98 18.87 -7.08 3.05
CA TYR A 98 19.30 -8.48 3.00
C TYR A 98 20.82 -8.56 3.04
N ARG A 99 21.30 -9.54 3.79
CA ARG A 99 22.72 -9.86 3.93
C ARG A 99 22.98 -11.18 3.24
N MET A 100 24.03 -11.21 2.42
CA MET A 100 24.59 -12.43 1.87
C MET A 100 25.93 -12.70 2.57
N SER A 101 26.03 -13.83 3.25
CA SER A 101 27.23 -14.24 3.98
C SER A 101 28.36 -14.66 3.04
N ALA A 102 29.59 -14.75 3.56
CA ALA A 102 30.74 -15.21 2.79
C ALA A 102 30.56 -16.63 2.25
N ASP A 103 29.89 -17.50 3.02
CA ASP A 103 29.65 -18.89 2.60
C ASP A 103 28.63 -18.97 1.48
N GLU A 104 27.51 -18.23 1.54
CA GLU A 104 26.55 -18.13 0.44
C GLU A 104 27.18 -17.57 -0.83
N ILE A 105 28.07 -16.59 -0.70
CA ILE A 105 28.82 -16.05 -1.84
C ILE A 105 29.75 -17.10 -2.45
N ARG A 106 30.44 -17.91 -1.62
CA ARG A 106 31.29 -18.99 -2.08
C ARG A 106 30.52 -20.09 -2.78
N ASP A 107 29.36 -20.46 -2.26
CA ASP A 107 28.48 -21.45 -2.89
C ASP A 107 27.99 -21.00 -4.27
N LEU A 108 27.58 -19.75 -4.38
CA LEU A 108 27.24 -19.15 -5.68
C LEU A 108 28.45 -19.12 -6.64
N TYR A 109 29.64 -18.87 -6.10
CA TYR A 109 30.88 -18.88 -6.90
C TYR A 109 31.21 -20.28 -7.42
N LEU A 110 31.10 -21.31 -6.58
CA LEU A 110 31.29 -22.72 -6.98
C LEU A 110 30.26 -23.12 -8.05
N MET A 111 29.00 -22.76 -7.90
CA MET A 111 27.98 -22.99 -8.93
C MET A 111 28.34 -22.30 -10.24
N ALA A 112 28.85 -21.08 -10.19
CA ALA A 112 29.27 -20.34 -11.37
C ALA A 112 30.46 -20.98 -12.08
N GLU A 113 31.44 -21.54 -11.34
CA GLU A 113 32.56 -22.28 -11.95
C GLU A 113 32.10 -23.56 -12.64
N ILE A 114 31.17 -24.31 -12.01
CA ILE A 114 30.59 -25.52 -12.61
C ILE A 114 29.80 -25.16 -13.87
N ALA A 115 29.02 -24.10 -13.85
CA ALA A 115 28.27 -23.61 -15.00
C ALA A 115 29.18 -23.25 -16.19
N VAL A 116 30.29 -22.57 -15.92
CA VAL A 116 31.25 -22.20 -16.97
C VAL A 116 31.94 -23.43 -17.56
N LYS A 117 32.31 -24.42 -16.72
CA LYS A 117 32.96 -25.67 -17.18
C LYS A 117 32.02 -26.52 -18.04
N ASN A 118 30.75 -26.54 -17.73
CA ASN A 118 29.74 -27.38 -18.41
C ASN A 118 28.99 -26.63 -19.51
N ALA A 119 29.34 -25.36 -19.76
CA ALA A 119 28.58 -24.46 -20.68
C ALA A 119 27.08 -24.40 -20.35
N ASP A 120 26.74 -24.51 -19.08
CA ASP A 120 25.37 -24.55 -18.56
C ASP A 120 24.81 -23.14 -18.43
N THR A 121 23.91 -22.78 -19.35
CA THR A 121 23.24 -21.48 -19.35
C THR A 121 22.21 -21.36 -18.21
N ASP A 122 21.63 -22.49 -17.75
CA ASP A 122 20.59 -22.50 -16.72
C ASP A 122 21.17 -22.18 -15.34
N ALA A 123 22.41 -22.59 -15.07
CA ALA A 123 23.09 -22.23 -13.84
C ALA A 123 23.43 -20.72 -13.76
N VAL A 124 23.80 -20.10 -14.89
CA VAL A 124 23.99 -18.63 -14.95
C VAL A 124 22.68 -17.91 -14.68
N GLU A 125 21.57 -18.43 -15.20
CA GLU A 125 20.22 -17.90 -14.96
C GLU A 125 19.82 -18.04 -13.49
N TYR A 126 20.09 -19.19 -12.88
CA TYR A 126 19.85 -19.41 -11.45
C TYR A 126 20.59 -18.40 -10.56
N ILE A 127 21.88 -18.17 -10.84
CA ILE A 127 22.68 -17.17 -10.08
C ILE A 127 22.11 -15.77 -10.26
N ALA A 128 21.72 -15.42 -11.51
CA ALA A 128 21.13 -14.12 -11.78
C ALA A 128 19.81 -13.93 -10.99
N ASN A 129 18.99 -14.98 -10.89
CA ASN A 129 17.75 -14.96 -10.13
C ASN A 129 18.01 -14.83 -8.63
N ALA A 130 18.96 -15.59 -8.07
CA ALA A 130 19.31 -15.49 -6.64
C ALA A 130 19.81 -14.10 -6.24
N LEU A 131 20.62 -13.46 -7.10
CA LEU A 131 21.07 -12.09 -6.87
C LEU A 131 19.93 -11.06 -7.00
N MET A 132 19.00 -11.33 -7.92
CA MET A 132 17.84 -10.48 -8.17
C MET A 132 16.83 -10.55 -7.04
N ASP A 133 16.64 -11.73 -6.44
CA ASP A 133 15.71 -11.94 -5.34
C ASP A 133 16.03 -11.07 -4.12
N HIS A 134 17.30 -10.86 -3.79
CA HIS A 134 17.69 -9.96 -2.70
C HIS A 134 17.26 -8.50 -2.98
N VAL A 135 17.39 -8.04 -4.22
CA VAL A 135 16.94 -6.70 -4.62
C VAL A 135 15.42 -6.62 -4.60
N ARG A 136 14.77 -7.63 -5.19
CA ARG A 136 13.32 -7.72 -5.25
C ARG A 136 12.71 -7.69 -3.85
N PHE A 137 13.12 -8.58 -2.96
CA PHE A 137 12.61 -8.65 -1.60
C PHE A 137 12.88 -7.37 -0.79
N ALA A 138 14.03 -6.72 -1.03
CA ALA A 138 14.32 -5.46 -0.36
C ALA A 138 13.36 -4.34 -0.80
N VAL A 139 13.06 -4.23 -2.09
CA VAL A 139 12.12 -3.23 -2.63
C VAL A 139 10.67 -3.56 -2.23
N GLU A 140 10.26 -4.83 -2.41
CA GLU A 140 8.91 -5.30 -2.03
C GLU A 140 8.64 -5.11 -0.52
N GLY A 141 9.67 -5.23 0.33
CA GLY A 141 9.56 -4.99 1.76
C GLY A 141 9.24 -3.52 2.09
N VAL A 142 9.79 -2.57 1.34
CA VAL A 142 9.45 -1.14 1.47
C VAL A 142 8.03 -0.86 1.00
N ASP A 143 7.64 -1.43 -0.15
CA ASP A 143 6.28 -1.31 -0.69
C ASP A 143 5.24 -1.94 0.26
N ALA A 144 5.55 -3.10 0.84
CA ALA A 144 4.70 -3.77 1.83
C ALA A 144 4.49 -2.92 3.11
N ARG A 145 5.50 -2.15 3.52
CA ARG A 145 5.37 -1.21 4.64
C ARG A 145 4.41 -0.08 4.32
N LEU A 146 4.44 0.46 3.11
CA LEU A 146 3.48 1.48 2.67
C LEU A 146 2.05 0.91 2.62
N ASP A 147 1.87 -0.31 2.09
CA ASP A 147 0.57 -1.00 2.13
C ASP A 147 0.06 -1.14 3.57
N THR A 148 0.94 -1.51 4.51
CA THR A 148 0.58 -1.68 5.92
C THR A 148 0.09 -0.38 6.55
N ILE A 149 0.76 0.73 6.29
CA ILE A 149 0.37 2.06 6.82
C ILE A 149 -0.95 2.52 6.21
N ILE A 150 -1.10 2.40 4.89
CA ILE A 150 -2.28 2.89 4.17
C ILE A 150 -3.52 2.06 4.53
N LEU A 151 -3.45 0.73 4.41
CA LEU A 151 -4.57 -0.15 4.72
C LEU A 151 -4.95 -0.11 6.19
N GLY A 152 -3.94 -0.07 7.08
CA GLY A 152 -4.16 0.07 8.51
C GLY A 152 -4.85 1.39 8.86
N ALA A 153 -4.46 2.50 8.23
CA ALA A 153 -5.08 3.79 8.44
C ALA A 153 -6.52 3.85 7.89
N LEU A 154 -6.73 3.36 6.67
CA LEU A 154 -8.07 3.36 6.04
C LEU A 154 -9.08 2.56 6.87
N SER A 155 -8.68 1.40 7.38
CA SER A 155 -9.55 0.53 8.18
C SER A 155 -9.59 0.88 9.68
N ASN A 156 -8.88 1.92 10.12
CA ASN A 156 -8.85 2.36 11.52
C ASN A 156 -9.09 3.87 11.64
N GLU A 157 -10.21 4.34 11.12
CA GLU A 157 -10.69 5.73 11.27
C GLU A 157 -9.65 6.79 10.86
N GLY A 158 -8.89 6.52 9.81
CA GLY A 158 -7.86 7.41 9.30
C GLY A 158 -6.62 7.55 10.18
N THR A 159 -6.36 6.58 11.07
CA THR A 159 -5.20 6.60 11.97
C THR A 159 -4.38 5.31 11.85
N TYR A 160 -3.05 5.43 11.91
CA TYR A 160 -2.13 4.30 11.97
C TYR A 160 -1.17 4.48 13.13
N THR A 161 -1.07 3.48 14.02
CA THR A 161 -0.16 3.49 15.16
C THR A 161 0.93 2.44 14.97
N PHE A 162 2.18 2.82 15.15
CA PHE A 162 3.30 1.88 15.17
C PHE A 162 3.26 1.06 16.46
N THR A 163 3.23 -0.26 16.33
CA THR A 163 3.20 -1.19 17.46
C THR A 163 4.27 -2.26 17.30
N LYS A 164 4.62 -2.96 18.38
CA LYS A 164 5.51 -4.13 18.30
C LYS A 164 4.95 -5.24 17.42
N GLU A 165 3.67 -5.25 17.18
CA GLU A 165 3.00 -6.26 16.35
C GLU A 165 3.13 -5.95 14.86
N ASN A 166 3.06 -4.69 14.46
CA ASN A 166 3.15 -4.30 13.06
C ASN A 166 4.55 -3.81 12.64
N ASP A 167 5.40 -3.41 13.60
CA ASP A 167 6.78 -2.96 13.34
C ASP A 167 7.70 -3.12 14.56
N PRO A 168 8.15 -4.36 14.89
CA PRO A 168 8.92 -4.64 16.11
C PRO A 168 10.28 -3.94 16.16
N GLY A 169 10.86 -3.61 15.01
CA GLY A 169 12.15 -2.92 14.90
C GLY A 169 12.07 -1.39 14.82
N SER A 170 10.87 -0.82 14.92
CA SER A 170 10.68 0.62 14.77
C SER A 170 11.09 1.40 16.02
N PRO A 171 11.83 2.51 15.88
CA PRO A 171 12.04 3.45 16.96
C PRO A 171 10.80 4.29 17.28
N PHE A 172 9.75 4.21 16.46
CA PHE A 172 8.52 5.01 16.54
C PHE A 172 7.35 4.26 17.21
N ILE A 173 7.62 3.18 17.95
CA ILE A 173 6.57 2.42 18.66
C ILE A 173 5.78 3.35 19.58
N GLY A 174 4.44 3.34 19.43
CA GLY A 174 3.53 4.22 20.15
C GLY A 174 3.18 5.52 19.42
N GLU A 175 3.93 5.91 18.38
CA GLU A 175 3.59 7.06 17.56
C GLU A 175 2.41 6.74 16.64
N THR A 176 1.52 7.73 16.46
CA THR A 176 0.32 7.60 15.63
C THR A 176 0.34 8.61 14.50
N ILE A 177 0.23 8.10 13.28
CA ILE A 177 -0.01 8.91 12.09
C ILE A 177 -1.52 9.10 11.97
N SER A 178 -1.98 10.36 11.93
CA SER A 178 -3.39 10.68 11.67
C SER A 178 -3.52 11.34 10.30
N PHE A 179 -4.45 10.89 9.48
CA PHE A 179 -4.73 11.48 8.15
C PHE A 179 -5.81 12.55 8.20
N GLY A 180 -6.43 12.79 9.36
CA GLY A 180 -7.37 13.90 9.57
C GLY A 180 -8.81 13.60 9.23
N MET A 181 -9.23 12.34 9.34
CA MET A 181 -10.64 11.97 9.23
C MET A 181 -11.45 12.55 10.39
N ASP A 182 -12.60 13.15 10.09
CA ASP A 182 -13.56 13.62 11.10
C ASP A 182 -14.43 12.43 11.54
N LYS A 183 -14.07 11.85 12.69
CA LYS A 183 -14.74 10.65 13.21
C LYS A 183 -16.25 10.81 13.34
N ALA A 184 -16.71 11.97 13.80
CA ALA A 184 -18.13 12.21 14.05
C ALA A 184 -18.97 12.22 12.77
N LYS A 185 -18.39 12.67 11.66
CA LYS A 185 -19.09 12.78 10.37
C LYS A 185 -18.86 11.58 9.46
N GLN A 186 -17.65 11.02 9.50
CA GLN A 186 -17.17 10.05 8.51
C GLN A 186 -17.19 8.61 9.00
N CYS A 187 -17.13 8.39 10.34
CA CYS A 187 -17.14 7.05 10.88
C CYS A 187 -18.54 6.67 11.39
N ALA A 188 -19.04 5.57 10.89
CA ALA A 188 -20.29 4.97 11.31
C ALA A 188 -20.03 3.65 12.04
N THR A 189 -20.94 3.27 12.91
CA THR A 189 -20.98 1.94 13.53
C THR A 189 -22.38 1.38 13.36
N VAL A 190 -22.50 0.06 13.20
CA VAL A 190 -23.80 -0.62 13.27
C VAL A 190 -24.26 -0.66 14.74
N GLY A 191 -25.58 -0.78 14.95
CA GLY A 191 -26.10 -0.97 16.32
C GLY A 191 -25.66 -2.31 16.90
N ALA A 192 -25.50 -2.39 18.22
CA ALA A 192 -25.03 -3.60 18.90
C ALA A 192 -25.82 -4.88 18.57
N ASP A 193 -27.14 -4.74 18.30
CA ASP A 193 -28.03 -5.85 17.93
C ASP A 193 -27.91 -6.25 16.44
N TYR A 194 -27.22 -5.46 15.62
CA TYR A 194 -27.10 -5.61 14.17
C TYR A 194 -25.64 -5.79 13.71
N THR A 195 -24.79 -6.24 14.61
CA THR A 195 -23.40 -6.56 14.25
C THR A 195 -23.34 -7.66 13.20
N TRP A 196 -22.37 -7.54 12.27
CA TRP A 196 -22.25 -8.49 11.15
C TRP A 196 -21.42 -9.71 11.56
N VAL A 197 -21.99 -10.47 12.50
CA VAL A 197 -21.41 -11.72 13.03
C VAL A 197 -22.31 -12.89 12.75
N ALA A 198 -21.73 -14.09 12.72
CA ALA A 198 -22.48 -15.32 12.51
C ALA A 198 -23.65 -15.43 13.52
N GLY A 199 -24.84 -15.73 13.00
CA GLY A 199 -26.09 -15.79 13.76
C GLY A 199 -27.00 -14.56 13.62
N ASN A 200 -26.49 -13.46 13.06
CA ASN A 200 -27.28 -12.26 12.78
C ASN A 200 -27.71 -12.11 11.31
N GLU A 201 -27.51 -13.13 10.49
CA GLU A 201 -27.78 -13.07 9.03
C GLU A 201 -29.24 -12.74 8.70
N SER A 202 -30.20 -13.09 9.56
CA SER A 202 -31.62 -12.79 9.38
C SER A 202 -32.04 -11.40 9.89
N LYS A 203 -31.19 -10.74 10.68
CA LYS A 203 -31.50 -9.44 11.30
C LYS A 203 -30.87 -8.27 10.54
N VAL A 204 -29.77 -8.53 9.84
CA VAL A 204 -28.96 -7.50 9.19
C VAL A 204 -29.42 -7.30 7.75
N ASP A 205 -29.66 -6.05 7.39
CA ASP A 205 -29.83 -5.61 6.01
C ASP A 205 -28.61 -4.77 5.58
N PRO A 206 -27.61 -5.37 4.89
CA PRO A 206 -26.41 -4.68 4.50
C PRO A 206 -26.67 -3.48 3.58
N VAL A 207 -27.69 -3.53 2.75
CA VAL A 207 -28.02 -2.46 1.79
C VAL A 207 -28.49 -1.23 2.55
N LYS A 208 -29.38 -1.40 3.51
CA LYS A 208 -29.90 -0.31 4.35
C LYS A 208 -28.78 0.35 5.15
N GLU A 209 -27.89 -0.43 5.77
CA GLU A 209 -26.76 0.11 6.51
C GLU A 209 -25.79 0.90 5.60
N ILE A 210 -25.60 0.44 4.37
CA ILE A 210 -24.79 1.15 3.36
C ILE A 210 -25.50 2.46 2.95
N GLU A 211 -26.82 2.45 2.73
CA GLU A 211 -27.59 3.64 2.42
C GLU A 211 -27.50 4.70 3.54
N ASP A 212 -27.61 4.27 4.79
CA ASP A 212 -27.49 5.15 5.95
C ASP A 212 -26.09 5.81 6.05
N VAL A 213 -25.03 5.10 5.64
CA VAL A 213 -23.69 5.67 5.53
C VAL A 213 -23.59 6.63 4.35
N LEU A 214 -24.10 6.25 3.17
CA LEU A 214 -24.07 7.09 1.97
C LEU A 214 -24.85 8.39 2.16
N ALA A 215 -25.92 8.38 2.95
CA ALA A 215 -26.73 9.57 3.28
C ALA A 215 -25.95 10.63 4.09
N ARG A 216 -24.86 10.25 4.78
CA ARG A 216 -24.03 11.18 5.56
C ARG A 216 -23.23 12.14 4.70
N GLN A 217 -22.96 11.78 3.45
CA GLN A 217 -22.15 12.59 2.54
C GLN A 217 -22.75 12.69 1.15
N ARG A 218 -22.59 13.88 0.53
CA ARG A 218 -23.13 14.17 -0.81
C ARG A 218 -22.19 13.79 -1.95
N SER A 219 -20.94 13.37 -1.67
CA SER A 219 -20.02 12.94 -2.72
C SER A 219 -20.39 11.54 -3.21
N ALA A 220 -20.33 11.34 -4.52
CA ALA A 220 -20.54 10.02 -5.10
C ALA A 220 -19.42 9.07 -4.61
N ILE A 221 -19.82 7.93 -4.05
CA ILE A 221 -18.93 6.83 -3.69
C ILE A 221 -18.91 5.84 -4.84
N LYS A 222 -17.73 5.35 -5.21
CA LYS A 222 -17.56 4.40 -6.33
C LYS A 222 -17.29 2.97 -5.86
N THR A 223 -16.51 2.83 -4.80
CA THR A 223 -16.00 1.53 -4.36
C THR A 223 -16.06 1.43 -2.84
N ILE A 224 -16.40 0.24 -2.34
CA ILE A 224 -16.35 -0.11 -0.93
C ILE A 224 -15.27 -1.15 -0.75
N LEU A 225 -14.22 -0.82 0.00
CA LEU A 225 -13.22 -1.80 0.44
C LEU A 225 -13.81 -2.66 1.55
N ILE A 226 -13.57 -3.96 1.48
CA ILE A 226 -14.13 -4.95 2.41
C ILE A 226 -13.17 -6.13 2.56
N ASP A 227 -13.13 -6.75 3.72
CA ASP A 227 -12.45 -8.04 3.89
C ASP A 227 -13.34 -9.21 3.40
N ARG A 228 -12.69 -10.33 3.07
CA ARG A 228 -13.37 -11.51 2.54
C ARG A 228 -14.41 -12.10 3.50
N ALA A 229 -14.14 -12.09 4.82
CA ALA A 229 -15.03 -12.65 5.81
C ALA A 229 -16.34 -11.84 5.88
N THR A 230 -16.24 -10.54 5.88
CA THR A 230 -17.39 -9.62 5.89
C THR A 230 -18.21 -9.72 4.58
N LEU A 231 -17.55 -9.84 3.42
CA LEU A 231 -18.26 -10.10 2.17
C LEU A 231 -19.02 -11.43 2.20
N ARG A 232 -18.42 -12.48 2.75
CA ARG A 232 -19.12 -13.78 2.92
C ARG A 232 -20.30 -13.68 3.88
N PHE A 233 -20.24 -12.82 4.88
CA PHE A 233 -21.39 -12.55 5.73
C PHE A 233 -22.53 -11.91 4.91
N ILE A 234 -22.24 -10.86 4.12
CA ILE A 234 -23.25 -10.22 3.22
C ILE A 234 -23.92 -11.26 2.32
N GLN A 235 -23.15 -12.15 1.71
CA GLN A 235 -23.68 -13.21 0.84
C GLN A 235 -24.67 -14.17 1.55
N LYS A 236 -24.57 -14.29 2.88
CA LYS A 236 -25.42 -15.17 3.68
C LYS A 236 -26.66 -14.50 4.25
N THR A 237 -26.70 -13.14 4.28
CA THR A 237 -27.84 -12.41 4.84
C THR A 237 -29.11 -12.71 4.08
N ASP A 238 -30.23 -12.83 4.81
CA ASP A 238 -31.52 -13.11 4.20
C ASP A 238 -32.03 -11.93 3.36
N ALA A 239 -31.71 -10.70 3.77
CA ALA A 239 -32.00 -9.50 3.00
C ALA A 239 -31.34 -9.56 1.61
N MET A 240 -30.03 -9.84 1.54
CA MET A 240 -29.31 -9.89 0.26
C MET A 240 -29.79 -11.03 -0.65
N LYS A 241 -30.11 -12.18 -0.07
CA LYS A 241 -30.75 -13.28 -0.80
C LYS A 241 -32.12 -12.85 -1.35
N GLY A 242 -32.90 -12.13 -0.58
CA GLY A 242 -34.19 -11.62 -1.00
C GLY A 242 -34.11 -10.61 -2.17
N TYR A 243 -33.03 -9.80 -2.22
CA TYR A 243 -32.82 -8.85 -3.32
C TYR A 243 -32.35 -9.52 -4.61
N ILE A 244 -31.55 -10.56 -4.53
CA ILE A 244 -30.87 -11.15 -5.71
C ILE A 244 -31.59 -12.40 -6.21
N ASN A 245 -32.07 -13.28 -5.32
CA ASN A 245 -32.65 -14.53 -5.71
C ASN A 245 -34.06 -14.36 -6.24
N SER A 246 -34.39 -15.10 -7.29
CA SER A 246 -35.76 -15.16 -7.79
C SER A 246 -36.65 -15.99 -6.85
N GLN A 247 -37.95 -15.79 -6.95
CA GLN A 247 -38.95 -16.61 -6.22
C GLN A 247 -38.82 -18.11 -6.54
N LEU A 248 -38.29 -18.45 -7.71
CA LEU A 248 -38.09 -19.84 -8.14
C LEU A 248 -36.88 -20.53 -7.44
N TYR A 249 -35.87 -19.74 -7.01
CA TYR A 249 -34.65 -20.24 -6.38
C TYR A 249 -34.26 -19.42 -5.15
N PRO A 250 -35.09 -19.40 -4.09
CA PRO A 250 -34.89 -18.48 -2.95
C PRO A 250 -33.65 -18.81 -2.11
N ASN A 251 -33.13 -20.03 -2.17
CA ASN A 251 -32.01 -20.49 -1.35
C ASN A 251 -30.71 -20.66 -2.14
N GLN A 252 -30.61 -20.09 -3.34
CA GLN A 252 -29.38 -20.17 -4.13
C GLN A 252 -28.21 -19.48 -3.41
N PRO A 253 -27.03 -20.14 -3.31
CA PRO A 253 -25.86 -19.50 -2.75
C PRO A 253 -25.43 -18.29 -3.60
N LEU A 254 -25.20 -17.14 -2.97
CA LEU A 254 -24.74 -15.95 -3.66
C LEU A 254 -23.23 -15.96 -3.82
N SER A 255 -22.74 -15.63 -5.01
CA SER A 255 -21.34 -15.33 -5.25
C SER A 255 -21.06 -13.84 -5.07
N GLY A 256 -19.78 -13.48 -4.79
CA GLY A 256 -19.40 -12.06 -4.71
C GLY A 256 -19.65 -11.29 -6.01
N ALA A 257 -19.55 -11.97 -7.17
CA ALA A 257 -19.85 -11.37 -8.46
C ALA A 257 -21.36 -11.05 -8.60
N MET A 258 -22.25 -11.94 -8.12
CA MET A 258 -23.70 -11.68 -8.14
C MET A 258 -24.05 -10.47 -7.27
N VAL A 259 -23.46 -10.38 -6.08
CA VAL A 259 -23.66 -9.23 -5.19
C VAL A 259 -23.18 -7.94 -5.87
N ASN A 260 -21.95 -7.92 -6.43
CA ASN A 260 -21.41 -6.73 -7.10
C ASN A 260 -22.20 -6.33 -8.36
N ASN A 261 -22.71 -7.29 -9.12
CA ASN A 261 -23.57 -7.00 -10.28
C ASN A 261 -24.87 -6.35 -9.82
N TRP A 262 -25.54 -6.92 -8.82
CA TRP A 262 -26.75 -6.35 -8.27
C TRP A 262 -26.54 -4.92 -7.73
N MET A 263 -25.45 -4.69 -6.96
CA MET A 263 -25.08 -3.37 -6.45
C MET A 263 -24.92 -2.35 -7.59
N ARG A 264 -24.20 -2.71 -8.65
CA ARG A 264 -23.97 -1.86 -9.81
C ARG A 264 -25.28 -1.56 -10.56
N ASP A 265 -26.11 -2.58 -10.80
CA ASP A 265 -27.34 -2.45 -11.57
C ASP A 265 -28.37 -1.57 -10.83
N ASN A 266 -28.29 -1.52 -9.49
CA ASN A 266 -29.12 -0.65 -8.66
C ASN A 266 -28.44 0.69 -8.28
N GLY A 267 -27.29 1.02 -8.87
CA GLY A 267 -26.62 2.31 -8.67
C GLY A 267 -25.83 2.44 -7.37
N TYR A 268 -25.56 1.32 -6.67
CA TYR A 268 -24.71 1.29 -5.47
C TYR A 268 -23.23 1.13 -5.82
N PRO A 269 -22.32 1.56 -4.93
CA PRO A 269 -20.90 1.30 -5.08
C PRO A 269 -20.60 -0.21 -5.01
N THR A 270 -19.58 -0.66 -5.75
CA THR A 270 -19.19 -2.08 -5.79
C THR A 270 -18.17 -2.41 -4.70
N PHE A 271 -18.20 -3.66 -4.23
CA PHE A 271 -17.24 -4.16 -3.26
C PHE A 271 -15.91 -4.53 -3.92
N GLU A 272 -14.83 -4.08 -3.33
CA GLU A 272 -13.47 -4.52 -3.62
C GLU A 272 -12.90 -5.25 -2.40
N VAL A 273 -12.55 -6.52 -2.58
CA VAL A 273 -12.00 -7.33 -1.49
C VAL A 273 -10.53 -7.03 -1.30
N VAL A 274 -10.16 -6.66 -0.08
CA VAL A 274 -8.76 -6.44 0.31
C VAL A 274 -8.22 -7.72 0.95
N GLU A 275 -7.26 -8.35 0.26
CA GLU A 275 -6.62 -9.62 0.68
C GLU A 275 -5.10 -9.47 0.80
N ARG A 276 -4.65 -8.29 1.20
CA ARG A 276 -3.22 -8.03 1.35
C ARG A 276 -2.73 -8.60 2.67
N GLU A 277 -1.84 -9.58 2.59
CA GLU A 277 -1.07 -10.11 3.71
C GLU A 277 0.38 -9.62 3.62
N VAL A 278 0.99 -9.35 4.78
CA VAL A 278 2.36 -8.86 4.90
C VAL A 278 3.09 -9.67 5.96
N GLY A 279 4.31 -10.12 5.63
CA GLY A 279 5.21 -10.78 6.58
C GLY A 279 5.91 -9.75 7.46
N ILE A 280 5.84 -9.94 8.78
CA ILE A 280 6.60 -9.14 9.76
C ILE A 280 7.62 -10.06 10.43
N GLN A 281 8.89 -9.69 10.31
CA GLN A 281 9.98 -10.41 10.94
C GLN A 281 10.28 -9.84 12.33
N ASP A 282 10.31 -10.72 13.33
CA ASP A 282 10.72 -10.42 14.71
C ASP A 282 11.80 -11.41 15.12
N GLY A 283 13.05 -10.96 15.11
CA GLY A 283 14.22 -11.83 15.25
C GLY A 283 14.29 -12.84 14.08
N SER A 284 14.25 -14.13 14.39
CA SER A 284 14.23 -15.22 13.39
C SER A 284 12.83 -15.65 12.98
N ALA A 285 11.78 -15.22 13.68
CA ALA A 285 10.40 -15.59 13.40
C ALA A 285 9.77 -14.64 12.40
N ILE A 286 9.03 -15.19 11.42
CA ILE A 286 8.21 -14.42 10.48
C ILE A 286 6.75 -14.73 10.82
N ARG A 287 5.99 -13.69 11.10
CA ARG A 287 4.54 -13.78 11.27
C ARG A 287 3.83 -13.04 10.16
N THR A 288 2.69 -13.55 9.73
CA THR A 288 1.84 -12.89 8.75
C THR A 288 0.83 -12.00 9.47
N ILE A 289 0.68 -10.77 9.01
CA ILE A 289 -0.37 -9.86 9.44
C ILE A 289 -1.24 -9.46 8.25
N THR A 290 -2.51 -9.20 8.52
CA THR A 290 -3.43 -8.58 7.57
C THR A 290 -3.60 -7.11 7.97
N PRO A 291 -3.02 -6.15 7.21
CA PRO A 291 -3.05 -4.74 7.60
C PRO A 291 -4.45 -4.15 7.65
N TYR A 292 -5.36 -4.65 6.80
CA TYR A 292 -6.75 -4.22 6.77
C TYR A 292 -7.53 -4.88 7.92
N LYS A 293 -8.17 -4.06 8.75
CA LYS A 293 -8.93 -4.54 9.91
C LYS A 293 -10.22 -5.21 9.46
N ALA A 294 -10.44 -6.46 9.90
CA ALA A 294 -11.65 -7.21 9.60
C ALA A 294 -12.90 -6.50 10.16
N GLY A 295 -14.02 -6.64 9.44
CA GLY A 295 -15.28 -6.03 9.82
C GLY A 295 -15.38 -4.53 9.57
N GLN A 296 -14.43 -3.96 8.83
CA GLN A 296 -14.48 -2.55 8.41
C GLN A 296 -14.90 -2.45 6.95
N LEU A 297 -15.82 -1.53 6.63
CA LEU A 297 -16.10 -1.10 5.28
C LEU A 297 -15.53 0.29 5.09
N VAL A 298 -14.78 0.50 4.01
CA VAL A 298 -14.22 1.82 3.67
C VAL A 298 -14.77 2.25 2.31
N PHE A 299 -15.46 3.37 2.31
CA PHE A 299 -16.15 3.92 1.15
C PHE A 299 -15.27 4.94 0.44
N LEU A 300 -14.85 4.61 -0.77
CA LEU A 300 -13.95 5.43 -1.57
C LEU A 300 -14.72 6.24 -2.63
N PRO A 301 -14.53 7.58 -2.67
CA PRO A 301 -15.18 8.44 -3.64
C PRO A 301 -14.59 8.29 -5.05
N GLU A 302 -13.31 7.96 -5.12
CA GLU A 302 -12.53 7.87 -6.36
C GLU A 302 -11.56 6.69 -6.30
N THR A 303 -11.11 6.22 -7.46
CA THR A 303 -10.06 5.19 -7.51
C THR A 303 -8.76 5.74 -6.96
N GLN A 304 -8.40 6.97 -7.34
CA GLN A 304 -7.20 7.66 -6.87
C GLN A 304 -7.53 8.49 -5.63
N ILE A 305 -7.04 8.08 -4.47
CA ILE A 305 -7.39 8.71 -3.18
C ILE A 305 -6.27 9.58 -2.60
N GLY A 306 -5.06 9.47 -3.13
CA GLY A 306 -3.94 10.26 -2.62
C GLY A 306 -2.66 10.13 -3.41
N THR A 307 -1.61 10.74 -2.87
CA THR A 307 -0.24 10.69 -3.39
C THR A 307 0.71 10.15 -2.33
N ILE A 308 1.77 9.49 -2.77
CA ILE A 308 2.91 9.15 -1.92
C ILE A 308 3.94 10.27 -2.09
N GLU A 309 4.04 11.13 -1.10
CA GLU A 309 5.07 12.16 -1.06
C GLU A 309 6.40 11.52 -0.68
N THR A 310 7.46 11.87 -1.41
CA THR A 310 8.79 11.28 -1.23
C THR A 310 9.85 12.34 -1.05
N ARG A 311 10.91 12.01 -0.31
CA ARG A 311 12.11 12.83 -0.19
C ARG A 311 13.18 12.35 -1.17
N LEU A 312 14.00 13.29 -1.67
CA LEU A 312 15.20 12.95 -2.44
C LEU A 312 16.12 12.03 -1.61
N SER A 313 16.67 11.04 -2.26
CA SER A 313 17.64 10.13 -1.65
C SER A 313 19.00 10.82 -1.44
N ASP A 314 19.83 10.27 -0.57
CA ASP A 314 21.15 10.83 -0.31
C ASP A 314 22.05 10.81 -1.56
N ALA A 315 21.88 9.79 -2.44
CA ALA A 315 22.60 9.72 -3.70
C ALA A 315 22.16 10.82 -4.68
N GLU A 316 20.87 11.13 -4.73
CA GLU A 316 20.33 12.17 -5.62
C GLU A 316 20.78 13.59 -5.22
N ILE A 317 21.04 13.82 -3.93
CA ILE A 317 21.58 15.10 -3.43
C ILE A 317 23.13 15.15 -3.40
N GLY A 318 23.80 14.18 -4.02
CA GLY A 318 25.27 14.19 -4.13
C GLY A 318 26.01 13.65 -2.92
N MET A 319 25.34 13.03 -1.95
CA MET A 319 25.94 12.41 -0.75
C MET A 319 26.23 10.92 -0.94
N ALA A 320 26.55 10.49 -2.16
CA ALA A 320 26.90 9.11 -2.44
C ALA A 320 28.21 8.72 -1.75
N SER A 321 28.22 7.58 -1.06
CA SER A 321 29.43 7.06 -0.39
C SER A 321 30.31 6.29 -1.37
N GLU A 322 31.63 6.42 -1.24
CA GLU A 322 32.59 5.67 -2.04
C GLU A 322 32.47 4.15 -1.76
N GLY A 323 32.57 3.35 -2.81
CA GLY A 323 32.45 1.88 -2.70
C GLY A 323 31.00 1.34 -2.59
N VAL A 324 30.01 2.18 -2.56
CA VAL A 324 28.60 1.81 -2.57
C VAL A 324 28.03 1.93 -3.99
N LYS A 325 27.31 0.91 -4.46
CA LYS A 325 26.57 0.95 -5.74
C LYS A 325 25.14 1.38 -5.44
N TYR A 326 24.64 2.35 -6.18
CA TYR A 326 23.31 2.91 -6.04
C TYR A 326 22.48 2.61 -7.30
N ALA A 327 21.21 2.31 -7.10
CA ALA A 327 20.23 2.18 -8.17
C ALA A 327 18.85 2.61 -7.63
N ASN A 328 18.04 3.27 -8.45
CA ASN A 328 16.70 3.68 -8.09
C ASN A 328 15.67 2.80 -8.81
N TYR A 329 14.75 2.22 -8.04
CA TYR A 329 13.59 1.49 -8.54
C TYR A 329 12.34 2.33 -8.24
N GLY A 330 11.89 3.06 -9.24
CA GLY A 330 10.90 4.11 -9.06
C GLY A 330 11.41 5.18 -8.12
N ARG A 331 10.88 5.25 -6.92
CA ARG A 331 11.31 6.18 -5.86
C ARG A 331 12.12 5.51 -4.75
N THR A 332 12.25 4.20 -4.79
CA THR A 332 13.00 3.44 -3.79
C THR A 332 14.47 3.35 -4.21
N GLU A 333 15.35 3.89 -3.38
CA GLU A 333 16.79 3.77 -3.56
C GLU A 333 17.28 2.41 -3.07
N VAL A 334 18.04 1.71 -3.89
CA VAL A 334 18.74 0.47 -3.52
C VAL A 334 20.23 0.74 -3.46
N ARG A 335 20.84 0.37 -2.35
CA ARG A 335 22.29 0.45 -2.10
C ARG A 335 22.84 -0.95 -1.97
N ARG A 336 23.98 -1.20 -2.62
CA ARG A 336 24.70 -2.45 -2.49
C ARG A 336 26.15 -2.16 -2.13
N PHE A 337 26.64 -2.79 -1.06
CA PHE A 337 27.99 -2.60 -0.56
C PHE A 337 28.49 -3.85 0.17
N ALA A 338 29.82 -4.01 0.21
CA ALA A 338 30.49 -5.04 0.97
C ALA A 338 30.86 -4.51 2.36
N GLN A 339 30.75 -5.38 3.37
CA GLN A 339 31.16 -5.10 4.74
C GLN A 339 32.13 -6.21 5.22
N GLY A 340 33.16 -5.83 5.97
CA GLY A 340 34.21 -6.73 6.45
C GLY A 340 35.34 -6.90 5.44
N GLU A 341 36.39 -7.62 5.88
CA GLU A 341 37.55 -7.95 5.05
C GLU A 341 37.30 -9.26 4.30
N LYS A 342 37.73 -9.33 3.02
CA LYS A 342 37.49 -10.49 2.15
C LYS A 342 38.04 -11.82 2.68
N GLU A 343 39.05 -11.77 3.49
CA GLU A 343 39.70 -12.94 4.08
C GLU A 343 39.13 -13.33 5.44
N ASN A 344 38.20 -12.56 5.95
CA ASN A 344 37.60 -12.76 7.26
C ASN A 344 36.20 -13.39 7.15
N ALA A 345 35.84 -14.25 8.10
CA ALA A 345 34.51 -14.85 8.21
C ALA A 345 33.38 -13.82 8.37
N THR A 346 33.72 -12.55 8.66
CA THR A 346 32.77 -11.44 8.77
C THR A 346 32.41 -10.77 7.44
N TYR A 347 33.07 -11.16 6.33
CA TYR A 347 32.74 -10.59 5.02
C TYR A 347 31.31 -10.92 4.62
N CYS A 348 30.59 -9.92 4.19
CA CYS A 348 29.26 -10.07 3.63
C CYS A 348 28.95 -8.97 2.62
N GLU A 349 28.07 -9.26 1.70
CA GLU A 349 27.45 -8.24 0.84
C GLU A 349 26.06 -7.89 1.36
N ILE A 350 25.76 -6.60 1.44
CA ILE A 350 24.50 -6.08 1.93
C ILE A 350 23.77 -5.39 0.76
N THR A 351 22.55 -5.80 0.53
CA THR A 351 21.60 -5.12 -0.35
C THR A 351 20.54 -4.44 0.52
N LYS A 352 20.46 -3.12 0.46
CA LYS A 352 19.52 -2.32 1.27
C LYS A 352 18.67 -1.50 0.35
N ALA A 353 17.35 -1.62 0.47
CA ALA A 353 16.39 -0.69 -0.12
C ALA A 353 15.92 0.31 0.93
N SER A 354 15.73 1.56 0.55
CA SER A 354 15.21 2.60 1.43
C SER A 354 14.40 3.63 0.66
N LEU A 355 13.34 4.10 1.30
CA LEU A 355 12.46 5.15 0.80
C LEU A 355 12.01 6.02 1.97
N THR A 356 12.26 7.32 1.89
CA THR A 356 11.68 8.28 2.82
C THR A 356 10.40 8.82 2.20
N ALA A 357 9.26 8.42 2.77
CA ALA A 357 7.96 8.70 2.20
C ALA A 357 6.87 8.84 3.26
N ALA A 358 5.78 9.47 2.88
CA ALA A 358 4.51 9.41 3.61
C ALA A 358 3.33 9.44 2.63
N PRO A 359 2.28 8.66 2.86
CA PRO A 359 1.05 8.77 2.11
C PRO A 359 0.33 10.07 2.48
N ALA A 360 -0.11 10.82 1.46
CA ALA A 360 -0.93 12.00 1.58
C ALA A 360 -2.31 11.70 1.00
N MET A 361 -3.32 11.55 1.88
CA MET A 361 -4.70 11.21 1.48
C MET A 361 -5.48 12.49 1.18
N ASN A 362 -5.42 12.97 -0.06
CA ASN A 362 -6.01 14.24 -0.46
C ASN A 362 -7.55 14.24 -0.41
N THR A 363 -8.16 13.06 -0.47
CA THR A 363 -9.63 12.89 -0.45
C THR A 363 -10.15 12.35 0.87
N ILE A 364 -9.33 12.39 1.93
CA ILE A 364 -9.69 11.81 3.25
C ILE A 364 -10.99 12.39 3.82
N ASP A 365 -11.28 13.65 3.54
CA ASP A 365 -12.51 14.34 3.95
C ASP A 365 -13.79 13.77 3.30
N ARG A 366 -13.64 12.97 2.24
CA ARG A 366 -14.74 12.33 1.49
C ARG A 366 -14.79 10.81 1.68
N ILE A 367 -13.84 10.22 2.37
CA ILE A 367 -13.84 8.80 2.72
C ILE A 367 -14.75 8.58 3.93
N LEU A 368 -15.62 7.58 3.84
CA LEU A 368 -16.46 7.15 4.94
C LEU A 368 -16.05 5.76 5.41
N THR A 369 -16.32 5.44 6.66
CA THR A 369 -16.10 4.09 7.21
C THR A 369 -17.32 3.60 7.95
N LEU A 370 -17.55 2.28 7.93
CA LEU A 370 -18.55 1.59 8.72
C LEU A 370 -17.90 0.45 9.49
N ASP A 371 -17.95 0.53 10.81
CA ASP A 371 -17.53 -0.57 11.68
C ASP A 371 -18.73 -1.51 11.90
N THR A 372 -18.62 -2.72 11.37
CA THR A 372 -19.68 -3.74 11.46
C THR A 372 -19.56 -4.62 12.70
N THR A 373 -18.55 -4.38 13.54
CA THR A 373 -18.25 -5.20 14.72
C THR A 373 -18.74 -4.57 16.03
N LYS A 374 -19.22 -3.34 16.00
CA LYS A 374 -19.66 -2.57 17.17
C LYS A 374 -21.09 -2.12 17.06
#